data_629a6895462e3f5a2ce75bc4e39086a6
#
_entry.id   629a6895462e3f5a2ce75bc4e39086a6
#
_cell.length_a   1.000
_cell.length_b   1.000
_cell.length_c   1.000
_cell.angle_alpha   90.00
_cell.angle_beta   90.00
_cell.angle_gamma   90.00
#
_symmetry.space_group_name_H-M   'P 1'
#
loop_
_entity.id
_entity.type
_entity.pdbx_description
1 polymer ?
#
loop_
_entity_poly.entity_id
_entity_poly.type
_entity_poly.pdbx_seq_one_letter_code
_entity_poly.pdbx_strand_id
1 'polypeptide(L)'
;MNKITLLSVAVAAFTFLFTATSSAGSVTGKEYQAVIDTAYNYFNGAANGDQKLLLEAFDLEFGHVKMISVNKETGKETIRTVPLKEFAGYFKKATKDTWSANILSVDIVDDKMAMVKLDFDTPKTHYIDYLVMYKRENGWRIINKTFVAKKKQ
;
A
#
# COMPACT_ATOMS: atom_id res chain seq x y z
N MET A 1 62.58 43.45 -39.00
CA MET A 1 62.29 43.02 -37.57
C MET A 1 60.80 43.06 -37.36
N ASN A 2 60.14 41.96 -37.60
CA ASN A 2 58.67 41.87 -37.41
C ASN A 2 58.39 41.18 -36.07
N LYS A 3 57.73 41.90 -35.16
CA LYS A 3 57.27 41.36 -33.91
C LYS A 3 55.89 40.69 -34.13
N ILE A 4 55.80 39.40 -33.93
CA ILE A 4 54.56 38.63 -33.94
C ILE A 4 54.02 38.64 -32.55
N THR A 5 52.83 39.27 -32.34
CA THR A 5 52.10 39.30 -31.08
C THR A 5 51.18 38.09 -31.05
N LEU A 6 51.41 37.11 -30.11
CA LEU A 6 50.55 36.01 -29.87
C LEU A 6 49.37 36.49 -29.05
N LEU A 7 48.16 36.34 -29.60
CA LEU A 7 46.89 36.59 -28.91
C LEU A 7 46.42 35.26 -28.28
N SER A 8 46.48 35.17 -26.95
CA SER A 8 46.00 34.02 -26.21
C SER A 8 44.49 34.12 -26.05
N VAL A 9 43.73 33.22 -26.67
CA VAL A 9 42.28 33.07 -26.48
C VAL A 9 42.08 32.10 -25.32
N ALA A 10 41.61 32.63 -24.20
CA ALA A 10 41.16 31.82 -23.07
C ALA A 10 39.71 31.35 -23.32
N VAL A 11 39.56 30.05 -23.57
CA VAL A 11 38.22 29.40 -23.63
C VAL A 11 37.78 29.05 -22.21
N ALA A 12 36.85 29.84 -21.67
CA ALA A 12 36.21 29.52 -20.40
C ALA A 12 35.14 28.43 -20.65
N ALA A 13 35.43 27.19 -20.27
CA ALA A 13 34.46 26.11 -20.27
C ALA A 13 33.49 26.32 -19.06
N PHE A 14 32.27 26.76 -19.33
CA PHE A 14 31.19 26.83 -18.35
C PHE A 14 30.58 25.41 -18.22
N THR A 15 31.00 24.67 -17.20
CA THR A 15 30.35 23.42 -16.82
C THR A 15 29.06 23.73 -16.05
N PHE A 16 27.91 23.60 -16.71
CA PHE A 16 26.61 23.60 -16.06
C PHE A 16 26.47 22.28 -15.27
N LEU A 17 26.67 22.35 -13.96
CA LEU A 17 26.21 21.27 -13.06
C LEU A 17 24.67 21.33 -13.00
N PHE A 18 24.01 20.45 -13.73
CA PHE A 18 22.60 20.14 -13.50
C PHE A 18 22.50 19.36 -12.19
N THR A 19 22.24 20.02 -11.10
CA THR A 19 21.75 19.37 -9.88
C THR A 19 20.29 19.02 -10.11
N ALA A 20 20.02 17.76 -10.48
CA ALA A 20 18.68 17.22 -10.44
C ALA A 20 18.27 17.14 -8.96
N THR A 21 17.56 18.15 -8.49
CA THR A 21 16.82 18.06 -7.23
C THR A 21 15.65 17.12 -7.46
N SER A 22 15.80 15.85 -7.09
CA SER A 22 14.64 14.97 -6.94
C SER A 22 13.82 15.53 -5.77
N SER A 23 12.79 16.28 -6.08
CA SER A 23 11.76 16.66 -5.12
C SER A 23 10.94 15.40 -4.82
N ALA A 24 11.46 14.55 -3.94
CA ALA A 24 10.60 13.62 -3.21
C ALA A 24 9.69 14.51 -2.37
N GLY A 25 8.43 14.64 -2.77
CA GLY A 25 7.44 15.38 -2.01
C GLY A 25 7.46 14.84 -0.58
N SER A 26 7.74 15.71 0.41
CA SER A 26 7.74 15.28 1.80
C SER A 26 6.33 14.87 2.18
N VAL A 27 6.13 13.56 2.37
CA VAL A 27 4.88 13.02 2.90
C VAL A 27 4.56 13.73 4.21
N THR A 28 3.41 14.37 4.29
CA THR A 28 3.01 15.06 5.53
C THR A 28 2.62 14.02 6.58
N GLY A 29 2.90 14.31 7.86
CA GLY A 29 2.48 13.42 8.95
C GLY A 29 0.97 13.13 8.94
N LYS A 30 0.16 14.04 8.42
CA LYS A 30 -1.28 13.86 8.23
C LYS A 30 -1.61 12.77 7.20
N GLU A 31 -0.93 12.75 6.06
CA GLU A 31 -1.17 11.73 5.03
C GLU A 31 -0.71 10.35 5.51
N TYR A 32 0.43 10.31 6.21
CA TYR A 32 0.92 9.07 6.83
C TYR A 32 -0.11 8.49 7.80
N GLN A 33 -0.67 9.34 8.69
CA GLN A 33 -1.69 8.90 9.64
C GLN A 33 -2.97 8.43 8.94
N ALA A 34 -3.42 9.13 7.89
CA ALA A 34 -4.61 8.76 7.15
C ALA A 34 -4.49 7.39 6.44
N VAL A 35 -3.29 7.05 5.96
CA VAL A 35 -3.00 5.70 5.41
C VAL A 35 -3.07 4.64 6.50
N ILE A 36 -2.49 4.91 7.68
CA ILE A 36 -2.55 4.03 8.85
C ILE A 36 -4.00 3.81 9.30
N ASP A 37 -4.77 4.88 9.42
CA ASP A 37 -6.18 4.83 9.83
C ASP A 37 -7.01 3.98 8.85
N THR A 38 -6.76 4.11 7.55
CA THR A 38 -7.42 3.29 6.52
C THR A 38 -7.11 1.80 6.68
N ALA A 39 -5.85 1.45 6.96
CA ALA A 39 -5.47 0.06 7.22
C ALA A 39 -6.13 -0.50 8.48
N TYR A 40 -6.19 0.30 9.56
CA TYR A 40 -6.88 -0.10 10.78
C TYR A 40 -8.40 -0.11 10.66
N ASN A 41 -9.01 0.74 9.82
CA ASN A 41 -10.45 0.65 9.51
C ASN A 41 -10.77 -0.71 8.87
N TYR A 42 -9.94 -1.19 7.95
CA TYR A 42 -10.09 -2.55 7.44
C TYR A 42 -9.97 -3.60 8.56
N PHE A 43 -8.91 -3.57 9.37
CA PHE A 43 -8.70 -4.54 10.45
C PHE A 43 -9.85 -4.51 11.46
N ASN A 44 -10.17 -3.33 12.00
CA ASN A 44 -11.22 -3.16 13.01
C ASN A 44 -12.61 -3.54 12.46
N GLY A 45 -12.86 -3.18 11.19
CA GLY A 45 -14.08 -3.57 10.50
C GLY A 45 -14.22 -5.08 10.39
N ALA A 46 -13.15 -5.78 10.03
CA ALA A 46 -13.14 -7.23 9.94
C ALA A 46 -13.28 -7.91 11.32
N ALA A 47 -12.54 -7.46 12.32
CA ALA A 47 -12.57 -8.03 13.67
C ALA A 47 -13.91 -7.83 14.39
N ASN A 48 -14.52 -6.66 14.20
CA ASN A 48 -15.77 -6.28 14.89
C ASN A 48 -17.04 -6.51 14.07
N GLY A 49 -16.91 -6.95 12.81
CA GLY A 49 -18.04 -7.07 11.89
C GLY A 49 -18.66 -5.72 11.52
N ASP A 50 -17.88 -4.65 11.65
CA ASP A 50 -18.32 -3.29 11.37
C ASP A 50 -18.23 -2.99 9.86
N GLN A 51 -19.37 -3.13 9.20
CA GLN A 51 -19.49 -2.91 7.77
C GLN A 51 -19.17 -1.47 7.39
N LYS A 52 -19.47 -0.49 8.23
CA LYS A 52 -19.18 0.92 7.92
C LYS A 52 -17.68 1.14 7.78
N LEU A 53 -16.87 0.65 8.72
CA LEU A 53 -15.41 0.76 8.66
C LEU A 53 -14.83 0.06 7.42
N LEU A 54 -15.37 -1.12 7.06
CA LEU A 54 -14.93 -1.83 5.85
C LEU A 54 -15.25 -1.05 4.58
N LEU A 55 -16.45 -0.49 4.47
CA LEU A 55 -16.86 0.30 3.32
C LEU A 55 -16.09 1.64 3.22
N GLU A 56 -15.67 2.20 4.36
CA GLU A 56 -14.80 3.38 4.39
C GLU A 56 -13.35 3.05 4.02
N ALA A 57 -12.86 1.85 4.34
CA ALA A 57 -11.50 1.43 4.01
C ALA A 57 -11.32 1.04 2.55
N PHE A 58 -12.33 0.43 1.92
CA PHE A 58 -12.22 -0.18 0.61
C PHE A 58 -12.68 0.73 -0.54
N ASP A 59 -12.03 0.62 -1.69
CA ASP A 59 -12.61 1.07 -2.96
C ASP A 59 -13.60 -0.02 -3.44
N LEU A 60 -14.89 0.33 -3.41
CA LEU A 60 -15.96 -0.64 -3.66
C LEU A 60 -16.25 -0.85 -5.14
N GLU A 61 -15.72 0.02 -5.99
CA GLU A 61 -15.93 -0.03 -7.44
C GLU A 61 -14.83 -0.81 -8.14
N PHE A 62 -13.57 -0.49 -7.82
CA PHE A 62 -12.42 -1.05 -8.51
C PHE A 62 -11.57 -1.99 -7.64
N GLY A 63 -11.82 -2.02 -6.33
CA GLY A 63 -11.00 -2.76 -5.39
C GLY A 63 -11.20 -4.27 -5.43
N HIS A 64 -10.09 -5.00 -5.34
CA HIS A 64 -10.09 -6.48 -5.33
C HIS A 64 -9.14 -7.04 -4.26
N VAL A 65 -9.51 -8.19 -3.70
CA VAL A 65 -8.57 -9.06 -2.99
C VAL A 65 -8.16 -10.21 -3.91
N LYS A 66 -6.87 -10.54 -3.87
CA LYS A 66 -6.31 -11.70 -4.58
C LYS A 66 -5.72 -12.65 -3.57
N MET A 67 -5.99 -13.93 -3.74
CA MET A 67 -5.53 -14.99 -2.84
C MET A 67 -5.16 -16.26 -3.61
N ILE A 68 -4.21 -17.00 -3.07
CA ILE A 68 -3.91 -18.34 -3.57
C ILE A 68 -5.04 -19.28 -3.14
N SER A 69 -5.57 -20.02 -4.09
CA SER A 69 -6.56 -21.07 -3.88
C SER A 69 -5.98 -22.40 -4.36
N VAL A 70 -6.03 -23.42 -3.52
CA VAL A 70 -5.54 -24.75 -3.84
C VAL A 70 -6.73 -25.67 -4.12
N ASN A 71 -6.75 -26.28 -5.30
CA ASN A 71 -7.72 -27.33 -5.60
C ASN A 71 -7.39 -28.56 -4.73
N LYS A 72 -8.35 -29.01 -3.93
CA LYS A 72 -8.14 -30.06 -2.94
C LYS A 72 -7.90 -31.45 -3.56
N GLU A 73 -8.39 -31.68 -4.78
CA GLU A 73 -8.29 -32.97 -5.46
C GLU A 73 -6.97 -33.10 -6.24
N THR A 74 -6.55 -32.00 -6.87
CA THR A 74 -5.38 -32.00 -7.78
C THR A 74 -4.14 -31.39 -7.17
N GLY A 75 -4.25 -30.67 -6.04
CA GLY A 75 -3.18 -29.88 -5.46
C GLY A 75 -2.81 -28.63 -6.27
N LYS A 76 -3.48 -28.36 -7.40
CA LYS A 76 -3.15 -27.24 -8.28
C LYS A 76 -3.48 -25.91 -7.62
N GLU A 77 -2.50 -25.00 -7.63
CA GLU A 77 -2.67 -23.62 -7.18
C GLU A 77 -3.23 -22.75 -8.29
N THR A 78 -4.13 -21.85 -7.92
CA THR A 78 -4.69 -20.82 -8.78
C THR A 78 -4.81 -19.51 -8.00
N ILE A 79 -4.92 -18.38 -8.69
CA ILE A 79 -5.22 -17.10 -8.07
C ILE A 79 -6.72 -16.86 -8.17
N ARG A 80 -7.38 -16.73 -7.01
CA ARG A 80 -8.76 -16.29 -6.92
C ARG A 80 -8.77 -14.77 -6.70
N THR A 81 -9.62 -14.08 -7.46
CA THR A 81 -9.87 -12.65 -7.32
C THR A 81 -11.32 -12.44 -6.87
N VAL A 82 -11.51 -11.61 -5.83
CA VAL A 82 -12.82 -11.26 -5.28
C VAL A 82 -12.94 -9.74 -5.17
N PRO A 83 -14.03 -9.11 -5.62
CA PRO A 83 -14.26 -7.68 -5.39
C PRO A 83 -14.24 -7.35 -3.90
N LEU A 84 -13.63 -6.23 -3.49
CA LEU A 84 -13.57 -5.83 -2.08
C LEU A 84 -14.96 -5.57 -1.49
N LYS A 85 -15.92 -5.15 -2.30
CA LYS A 85 -17.33 -5.04 -1.90
C LYS A 85 -17.92 -6.39 -1.45
N GLU A 86 -17.61 -7.47 -2.17
CA GLU A 86 -18.04 -8.83 -1.79
C GLU A 86 -17.26 -9.32 -0.57
N PHE A 87 -15.94 -9.09 -0.55
CA PHE A 87 -15.05 -9.47 0.53
C PHE A 87 -15.46 -8.83 1.87
N ALA A 88 -15.86 -7.58 1.88
CA ALA A 88 -16.41 -6.92 3.08
C ALA A 88 -17.60 -7.69 3.66
N GLY A 89 -18.44 -8.26 2.80
CA GLY A 89 -19.59 -9.06 3.20
C GLY A 89 -19.26 -10.37 3.92
N TYR A 90 -18.01 -10.80 3.96
CA TYR A 90 -17.60 -12.00 4.72
C TYR A 90 -17.52 -11.72 6.24
N PHE A 91 -17.40 -10.45 6.64
CA PHE A 91 -17.23 -10.01 8.02
C PHE A 91 -18.53 -9.37 8.56
N LYS A 92 -19.58 -10.16 8.76
CA LYS A 92 -20.91 -9.64 9.19
C LYS A 92 -21.13 -9.63 10.70
N LYS A 93 -20.24 -10.23 11.45
CA LYS A 93 -20.36 -10.36 12.89
C LYS A 93 -19.02 -10.16 13.56
N ALA A 94 -19.04 -9.54 14.73
CA ALA A 94 -17.83 -9.47 15.55
C ALA A 94 -17.33 -10.88 15.87
N THR A 95 -16.01 -11.02 15.82
CA THR A 95 -15.38 -12.24 16.32
C THR A 95 -15.47 -12.28 17.85
N LYS A 96 -15.59 -13.48 18.41
CA LYS A 96 -15.47 -13.70 19.86
C LYS A 96 -14.00 -13.85 20.26
N ASP A 97 -13.14 -14.11 19.31
CA ASP A 97 -11.72 -14.31 19.52
C ASP A 97 -10.99 -12.97 19.50
N THR A 98 -9.88 -12.91 20.20
CA THR A 98 -8.99 -11.75 20.16
C THR A 98 -8.17 -11.81 18.86
N TRP A 99 -8.37 -10.82 18.00
CA TRP A 99 -7.54 -10.57 16.84
C TRP A 99 -6.58 -9.42 17.13
N SER A 100 -5.43 -9.43 16.50
CA SER A 100 -4.48 -8.33 16.59
C SER A 100 -3.88 -7.99 15.24
N ALA A 101 -3.45 -6.75 15.09
CA ALA A 101 -2.75 -6.30 13.90
C ALA A 101 -1.65 -5.31 14.23
N ASN A 102 -0.55 -5.40 13.46
CA ASN A 102 0.55 -4.47 13.51
C ASN A 102 0.93 -4.04 12.10
N ILE A 103 1.09 -2.75 11.89
CA ILE A 103 1.64 -2.23 10.63
C ILE A 103 3.15 -2.42 10.67
N LEU A 104 3.68 -3.21 9.74
CA LEU A 104 5.10 -3.50 9.61
C LEU A 104 5.85 -2.47 8.78
N SER A 105 5.19 -1.93 7.76
CA SER A 105 5.74 -0.85 6.92
C SER A 105 4.65 -0.08 6.21
N VAL A 106 4.94 1.18 5.91
CA VAL A 106 4.13 2.07 5.09
C VAL A 106 5.05 2.74 4.09
N ASP A 107 4.67 2.73 2.83
CA ASP A 107 5.31 3.48 1.75
C ASP A 107 4.27 4.35 1.05
N ILE A 108 4.58 5.63 0.84
CA ILE A 108 3.68 6.60 0.23
C ILE A 108 4.41 7.33 -0.89
N VAL A 109 3.78 7.39 -2.05
CA VAL A 109 4.31 8.06 -3.24
C VAL A 109 3.42 9.23 -3.61
N ASP A 110 4.00 10.45 -3.60
CA ASP A 110 3.39 11.71 -4.05
C ASP A 110 2.02 12.02 -3.43
N ASP A 111 1.78 11.57 -2.18
CA ASP A 111 0.48 11.68 -1.50
C ASP A 111 -0.71 11.17 -2.34
N LYS A 112 -0.44 10.23 -3.26
CA LYS A 112 -1.46 9.68 -4.19
C LYS A 112 -1.60 8.17 -4.11
N MET A 113 -0.51 7.46 -3.91
CA MET A 113 -0.48 6.00 -3.80
C MET A 113 0.24 5.59 -2.53
N ALA A 114 -0.25 4.54 -1.87
CA ALA A 114 0.42 3.98 -0.71
C ALA A 114 0.42 2.44 -0.76
N MET A 115 1.42 1.86 -0.10
CA MET A 115 1.47 0.44 0.19
C MET A 115 1.69 0.23 1.69
N VAL A 116 0.85 -0.61 2.29
CA VAL A 116 0.95 -1.00 3.70
C VAL A 116 1.18 -2.49 3.79
N LYS A 117 2.20 -2.88 4.56
CA LYS A 117 2.38 -4.27 5.00
C LYS A 117 1.80 -4.41 6.39
N LEU A 118 0.76 -5.24 6.52
CA LEU A 118 0.03 -5.47 7.76
C LEU A 118 0.24 -6.91 8.23
N ASP A 119 0.69 -7.07 9.46
CA ASP A 119 0.65 -8.31 10.21
C ASP A 119 -0.74 -8.41 10.85
N PHE A 120 -1.50 -9.45 10.49
CA PHE A 120 -2.87 -9.64 10.93
C PHE A 120 -2.98 -11.03 11.56
N ASP A 121 -3.20 -11.07 12.85
CA ASP A 121 -3.16 -12.30 13.64
C ASP A 121 -4.52 -12.66 14.22
N THR A 122 -4.90 -13.93 14.05
CA THR A 122 -6.08 -14.55 14.63
C THR A 122 -5.68 -15.77 15.43
N PRO A 123 -6.54 -16.34 16.31
CA PRO A 123 -6.18 -17.54 17.07
C PRO A 123 -5.76 -18.74 16.22
N LYS A 124 -6.29 -18.85 14.99
CA LYS A 124 -6.09 -20.02 14.12
C LYS A 124 -5.17 -19.76 12.93
N THR A 125 -4.95 -18.51 12.57
CA THR A 125 -4.24 -18.17 11.34
C THR A 125 -3.52 -16.84 11.48
N HIS A 126 -2.29 -16.83 11.04
CA HIS A 126 -1.46 -15.64 10.90
C HIS A 126 -1.44 -15.23 9.42
N TYR A 127 -1.69 -13.96 9.16
CA TYR A 127 -1.71 -13.38 7.83
C TYR A 127 -0.66 -12.28 7.70
N ILE A 128 0.00 -12.23 6.58
CA ILE A 128 0.74 -11.06 6.15
C ILE A 128 0.03 -10.50 4.93
N ASP A 129 -0.55 -9.32 5.10
CA ASP A 129 -1.29 -8.60 4.08
C ASP A 129 -0.42 -7.53 3.42
N TYR A 130 -0.52 -7.40 2.10
CA TYR A 130 -0.11 -6.21 1.37
C TYR A 130 -1.35 -5.48 0.88
N LEU A 131 -1.49 -4.23 1.32
CA LEU A 131 -2.59 -3.34 0.97
C LEU A 131 -2.05 -2.24 0.05
N VAL A 132 -2.57 -2.15 -1.17
CA VAL A 132 -2.28 -1.04 -2.07
C VAL A 132 -3.44 -0.07 -2.03
N MET A 133 -3.15 1.20 -1.85
CA MET A 133 -4.14 2.25 -1.67
C MET A 133 -3.95 3.37 -2.68
N TYR A 134 -5.06 3.98 -3.09
CA TYR A 134 -5.05 5.28 -3.76
C TYR A 134 -5.78 6.32 -2.92
N LYS A 135 -5.27 7.56 -2.98
CA LYS A 135 -5.98 8.71 -2.45
C LYS A 135 -7.07 9.14 -3.44
N ARG A 136 -8.32 9.01 -2.99
CA ARG A 136 -9.51 9.44 -3.71
C ARG A 136 -10.02 10.77 -3.15
N GLU A 137 -11.06 11.35 -3.73
CA GLU A 137 -11.68 12.59 -3.26
C GLU A 137 -12.11 12.52 -1.78
N ASN A 138 -12.59 11.36 -1.35
CA ASN A 138 -13.08 11.09 -0.01
C ASN A 138 -12.04 10.38 0.90
N GLY A 139 -10.75 10.50 0.61
CA GLY A 139 -9.64 9.96 1.40
C GLY A 139 -8.99 8.71 0.79
N TRP A 140 -8.11 8.10 1.58
CA TRP A 140 -7.41 6.89 1.16
C TRP A 140 -8.36 5.70 1.06
N ARG A 141 -8.17 4.86 0.03
CA ARG A 141 -8.96 3.64 -0.22
C ARG A 141 -8.06 2.50 -0.62
N ILE A 142 -8.27 1.34 -0.02
CA ILE A 142 -7.61 0.09 -0.43
C ILE A 142 -8.22 -0.35 -1.76
N ILE A 143 -7.37 -0.41 -2.81
CA ILE A 143 -7.77 -0.85 -4.15
C ILE A 143 -7.31 -2.27 -4.45
N ASN A 144 -6.29 -2.75 -3.74
CA ASN A 144 -5.83 -4.12 -3.88
C ASN A 144 -5.34 -4.64 -2.54
N LYS A 145 -5.78 -5.86 -2.21
CA LYS A 145 -5.27 -6.63 -1.09
C LYS A 145 -4.75 -7.96 -1.62
N THR A 146 -3.55 -8.33 -1.22
CA THR A 146 -3.06 -9.70 -1.39
C THR A 146 -2.42 -10.15 -0.08
N PHE A 147 -2.41 -11.46 0.16
CA PHE A 147 -1.94 -11.96 1.44
C PHE A 147 -1.41 -13.39 1.36
N VAL A 148 -0.61 -13.72 2.35
CA VAL A 148 -0.25 -15.11 2.66
C VAL A 148 -0.86 -15.45 4.02
N ALA A 149 -1.45 -16.65 4.12
CA ALA A 149 -2.08 -17.17 5.33
C ALA A 149 -1.32 -18.40 5.83
N LYS A 150 -0.90 -18.41 7.08
CA LYS A 150 -0.25 -19.53 7.74
C LYS A 150 -1.13 -20.02 8.89
N LYS A 151 -1.61 -21.26 8.83
CA LYS A 151 -2.33 -21.88 9.95
C LYS A 151 -1.38 -22.03 11.14
N LYS A 152 -1.86 -21.72 12.33
CA LYS A 152 -1.19 -22.02 13.59
C LYS A 152 -1.40 -23.50 13.94
N GLN A 153 -0.38 -24.10 14.51
CA GLN A 153 -0.44 -25.47 15.04
C GLN A 153 -1.10 -25.48 16.40
#